data_9876c6af7336cb9ead2ace37313067c5
#
_entry.id   9876c6af7336cb9ead2ace37313067c5
#
_cell.length_a   1.000
_cell.length_b   1.000
_cell.length_c   1.000
_cell.angle_alpha   90.00
_cell.angle_beta   90.00
_cell.angle_gamma   90.00
#
_symmetry.space_group_name_H-M   'P 1'
#
loop_
_entity.id
_entity.type
_entity.pdbx_description
1 polymer ?
#
loop_
_entity_poly.entity_id
_entity_poly.type
_entity_poly.pdbx_seq_one_letter_code
_entity_poly.pdbx_strand_id
1 'polypeptide(L)'
;MNKESIFRQLEQRIAGRALTAEALGEFNAMAIADSLKQKRSIISHHLNNLHREQRVVKVNGRPVLFLPVTVLRDHHRLAVRHGEYASIQALCAERQDSLAQLIGAQGSLQEALRQCKAAISYPGAGLPLLLRGPTGTGKSFLARQLWHYAIDEGILPADAPFTVFNCAEYANNPELLTSKLFGHAKGAFTGADKAVPGLIETSNGGVLFIDEVHRLPPEGQEKLFHFMDNGSWRRLGESTDERSATVRLIFASTEDLEKHFLATFIRRIPVIVKILPIAERGQFERLAFIHHFFRREAQRLNHDLALDGEIVSQLMRETLEGNVGGLENLIRNICASAWTFGERDSGLLHIKAGLLPDRLLADAPFSLQQNSERVMIYRDGDAQPLFSGRHHEYQRLTENICSLCEELAQDNISVRTFEKLIYQNVTLYLDALMNQESTVSLQDKRLRFIEDVGKAIAVNYDLQLNVEFAYLTGRYLTSLPLAPRSVAEPVRLVMQRWLDSSAGLAQRIAEKLLDVVNNKYDLLIDTLDR
;
A
#
# COMPACT_ATOMS: atom_id res chain seq x y z
N MET A 1 11.85 22.12 -34.96
CA MET A 1 11.82 21.41 -33.68
C MET A 1 10.54 20.59 -33.65
N ASN A 2 10.59 19.31 -33.24
CA ASN A 2 9.43 18.44 -33.25
C ASN A 2 8.79 18.36 -31.84
N LYS A 3 7.59 17.83 -31.77
CA LYS A 3 6.80 17.67 -30.56
C LYS A 3 7.56 16.94 -29.42
N GLU A 4 8.30 15.87 -29.77
CA GLU A 4 9.08 15.06 -28.81
C GLU A 4 10.24 15.83 -28.18
N SER A 5 10.90 16.69 -28.96
CA SER A 5 12.00 17.54 -28.45
C SER A 5 11.48 18.57 -27.43
N ILE A 6 10.27 19.13 -27.67
CA ILE A 6 9.64 20.06 -26.74
C ILE A 6 9.26 19.33 -25.45
N PHE A 7 8.70 18.11 -25.55
CA PHE A 7 8.29 17.32 -24.39
C PHE A 7 9.48 16.96 -23.49
N ARG A 8 10.57 16.43 -24.05
CA ARG A 8 11.80 16.11 -23.29
C ARG A 8 12.39 17.31 -22.57
N GLN A 9 12.37 18.48 -23.20
CA GLN A 9 12.86 19.71 -22.56
C GLN A 9 11.96 20.14 -21.39
N LEU A 10 10.63 19.96 -21.51
CA LEU A 10 9.73 20.22 -20.41
C LEU A 10 10.02 19.27 -19.23
N GLU A 11 10.21 17.99 -19.49
CA GLU A 11 10.54 17.01 -18.46
C GLU A 11 11.82 17.37 -17.71
N GLN A 12 12.90 17.67 -18.45
CA GLN A 12 14.19 18.03 -17.85
C GLN A 12 14.14 19.31 -17.02
N ARG A 13 13.33 20.29 -17.41
CA ARG A 13 13.24 21.59 -16.72
C ARG A 13 12.40 21.53 -15.45
N ILE A 14 11.38 20.69 -15.42
CA ILE A 14 10.46 20.54 -14.27
C ILE A 14 11.03 19.60 -13.23
N ALA A 15 11.82 18.59 -13.63
CA ALA A 15 12.45 17.66 -12.72
C ALA A 15 13.22 18.40 -11.61
N GLY A 16 12.79 18.20 -10.35
CA GLY A 16 13.41 18.83 -9.17
C GLY A 16 12.93 20.25 -8.82
N ARG A 17 11.97 20.85 -9.55
CA ARG A 17 11.39 22.15 -9.16
C ARG A 17 10.20 21.98 -8.23
N ALA A 18 10.04 22.91 -7.29
CA ALA A 18 8.87 22.95 -6.42
C ALA A 18 7.59 23.28 -7.20
N LEU A 19 6.45 22.69 -6.82
CA LEU A 19 5.14 22.97 -7.42
C LEU A 19 4.53 24.26 -6.83
N THR A 20 5.21 25.38 -7.03
CA THR A 20 4.73 26.72 -6.65
C THR A 20 4.48 27.57 -7.88
N ALA A 21 3.61 28.55 -7.76
CA ALA A 21 3.29 29.46 -8.87
C ALA A 21 4.54 30.20 -9.40
N GLU A 22 5.47 30.55 -8.51
CA GLU A 22 6.73 31.22 -8.83
C GLU A 22 7.67 30.29 -9.62
N ALA A 23 7.87 29.04 -9.14
CA ALA A 23 8.78 28.08 -9.76
C ALA A 23 8.27 27.58 -11.12
N LEU A 24 6.93 27.55 -11.30
CA LEU A 24 6.29 27.04 -12.51
C LEU A 24 5.90 28.12 -13.52
N GLY A 25 6.10 29.40 -13.21
CA GLY A 25 5.72 30.51 -14.08
C GLY A 25 6.33 30.46 -15.49
N GLU A 26 7.44 29.77 -15.67
CA GLU A 26 8.12 29.58 -16.96
C GLU A 26 7.49 28.51 -17.88
N PHE A 27 6.53 27.71 -17.36
CA PHE A 27 5.94 26.58 -18.10
C PHE A 27 4.66 26.96 -18.85
N ASN A 28 4.57 28.19 -19.30
CA ASN A 28 3.53 28.68 -20.19
C ASN A 28 4.03 28.71 -21.65
N ALA A 29 3.10 28.75 -22.61
CA ALA A 29 3.42 28.69 -24.04
C ALA A 29 4.30 29.84 -24.52
N MET A 30 4.26 31.01 -23.88
CA MET A 30 5.07 32.17 -24.24
C MET A 30 6.52 32.00 -23.77
N ALA A 31 6.71 31.71 -22.49
CA ALA A 31 8.04 31.52 -21.90
C ALA A 31 8.81 30.34 -22.55
N ILE A 32 8.09 29.26 -22.88
CA ILE A 32 8.65 28.11 -23.61
C ILE A 32 9.06 28.53 -25.03
N ALA A 33 8.22 29.30 -25.72
CA ALA A 33 8.52 29.81 -27.08
C ALA A 33 9.77 30.69 -27.09
N ASP A 34 9.88 31.60 -26.14
CA ASP A 34 11.03 32.51 -25.99
C ASP A 34 12.32 31.73 -25.70
N SER A 35 12.25 30.75 -24.79
CA SER A 35 13.39 29.91 -24.44
C SER A 35 13.90 29.05 -25.62
N LEU A 36 13.00 28.63 -26.49
CA LEU A 36 13.27 27.79 -27.65
C LEU A 36 13.51 28.60 -28.95
N LYS A 37 13.42 29.91 -28.87
CA LYS A 37 13.49 30.83 -30.02
C LYS A 37 12.53 30.43 -31.15
N GLN A 38 11.29 30.05 -30.78
CA GLN A 38 10.24 29.61 -31.68
C GLN A 38 9.01 30.53 -31.61
N LYS A 39 8.15 30.47 -32.64
CA LYS A 39 6.90 31.24 -32.61
C LYS A 39 5.93 30.62 -31.57
N ARG A 40 5.31 31.47 -30.73
CA ARG A 40 4.32 31.04 -29.70
C ARG A 40 3.21 30.17 -30.29
N SER A 41 2.73 30.46 -31.52
CA SER A 41 1.67 29.69 -32.16
C SER A 41 2.06 28.23 -32.40
N ILE A 42 3.32 27.96 -32.79
CA ILE A 42 3.85 26.62 -33.02
C ILE A 42 3.96 25.86 -31.71
N ILE A 43 4.52 26.49 -30.67
CA ILE A 43 4.66 25.88 -29.34
C ILE A 43 3.29 25.59 -28.75
N SER A 44 2.34 26.54 -28.81
CA SER A 44 0.98 26.34 -28.32
C SER A 44 0.27 25.19 -29.04
N HIS A 45 0.48 25.04 -30.35
CA HIS A 45 -0.06 23.90 -31.11
C HIS A 45 0.49 22.54 -30.58
N HIS A 46 1.82 22.44 -30.41
CA HIS A 46 2.45 21.23 -29.92
C HIS A 46 2.04 20.90 -28.48
N LEU A 47 1.96 21.88 -27.58
CA LEU A 47 1.51 21.70 -26.20
C LEU A 47 0.05 21.22 -26.12
N ASN A 48 -0.84 21.76 -26.96
CA ASN A 48 -2.23 21.32 -27.03
C ASN A 48 -2.34 19.91 -27.62
N ASN A 49 -1.48 19.50 -28.54
CA ASN A 49 -1.43 18.13 -29.03
C ASN A 49 -0.94 17.16 -27.95
N LEU A 50 0.12 17.50 -27.21
CA LEU A 50 0.60 16.72 -26.05
C LEU A 50 -0.46 16.59 -24.96
N HIS A 51 -1.26 17.65 -24.76
CA HIS A 51 -2.37 17.62 -23.84
C HIS A 51 -3.49 16.66 -24.29
N ARG A 52 -3.87 16.68 -25.59
CA ARG A 52 -4.85 15.71 -26.14
C ARG A 52 -4.35 14.27 -26.05
N GLU A 53 -3.04 14.04 -26.14
CA GLU A 53 -2.39 12.75 -25.94
C GLU A 53 -2.23 12.38 -24.45
N GLN A 54 -2.77 13.17 -23.52
CA GLN A 54 -2.67 12.99 -22.08
C GLN A 54 -1.24 12.91 -21.51
N ARG A 55 -0.26 13.43 -22.25
CA ARG A 55 1.14 13.50 -21.84
C ARG A 55 1.46 14.74 -21.03
N VAL A 56 0.66 15.78 -21.15
CA VAL A 56 0.79 17.06 -20.46
C VAL A 56 -0.57 17.47 -19.89
N VAL A 57 -0.58 17.92 -18.66
CA VAL A 57 -1.77 18.54 -18.04
C VAL A 57 -1.73 20.04 -18.20
N LYS A 58 -2.91 20.66 -18.26
CA LYS A 58 -3.09 22.10 -18.17
C LYS A 58 -3.45 22.51 -16.76
N VAL A 59 -2.78 23.52 -16.26
CA VAL A 59 -3.21 24.21 -15.05
C VAL A 59 -3.72 25.57 -15.44
N ASN A 60 -5.00 25.79 -15.23
CA ASN A 60 -5.69 27.02 -15.60
C ASN A 60 -5.18 28.16 -14.71
N GLY A 61 -4.98 29.32 -15.33
CA GLY A 61 -4.44 30.50 -14.69
C GLY A 61 -4.08 31.57 -15.71
N ARG A 62 -3.47 32.63 -15.25
CA ARG A 62 -2.91 33.67 -16.12
C ARG A 62 -1.43 33.84 -15.75
N PRO A 63 -0.53 33.19 -16.52
CA PRO A 63 -0.74 32.37 -17.74
C PRO A 63 -1.17 30.92 -17.46
N VAL A 64 -1.68 30.22 -18.48
CA VAL A 64 -1.95 28.76 -18.45
C VAL A 64 -0.62 28.01 -18.47
N LEU A 65 -0.43 27.05 -17.55
CA LEU A 65 0.77 26.23 -17.46
C LEU A 65 0.54 24.86 -18.09
N PHE A 66 1.63 24.28 -18.61
CA PHE A 66 1.66 22.95 -19.23
C PHE A 66 2.71 22.09 -18.55
N LEU A 67 2.29 21.06 -17.83
CA LEU A 67 3.16 20.24 -16.98
C LEU A 67 3.16 18.78 -17.44
N PRO A 68 4.33 18.14 -17.68
CA PRO A 68 4.41 16.74 -18.08
C PRO A 68 3.86 15.79 -17.01
N VAL A 69 2.99 14.88 -17.43
CA VAL A 69 2.36 13.88 -16.55
C VAL A 69 3.39 12.95 -15.91
N THR A 70 4.42 12.55 -16.67
CA THR A 70 5.53 11.71 -16.19
C THR A 70 6.23 12.34 -15.00
N VAL A 71 6.63 13.61 -15.10
CA VAL A 71 7.32 14.30 -14.01
C VAL A 71 6.41 14.50 -12.80
N LEU A 72 5.13 14.82 -13.03
CA LEU A 72 4.16 14.96 -11.94
C LEU A 72 3.96 13.65 -11.18
N ARG A 73 3.96 12.51 -11.87
CA ARG A 73 3.83 11.18 -11.25
C ARG A 73 5.13 10.74 -10.59
N ASP A 74 6.24 10.77 -11.31
CA ASP A 74 7.49 10.14 -10.92
C ASP A 74 8.27 10.96 -9.88
N HIS A 75 8.28 12.30 -10.04
CA HIS A 75 9.00 13.20 -9.13
C HIS A 75 8.13 13.83 -8.06
N HIS A 76 6.86 14.15 -8.38
CA HIS A 76 5.95 14.83 -7.44
C HIS A 76 4.88 13.90 -6.85
N ARG A 77 4.84 12.63 -7.28
CA ARG A 77 3.91 11.60 -6.80
C ARG A 77 2.44 12.03 -6.82
N LEU A 78 2.07 12.79 -7.85
CA LEU A 78 0.69 13.20 -8.04
C LEU A 78 -0.09 12.13 -8.79
N ALA A 79 -1.27 11.76 -8.28
CA ALA A 79 -2.23 10.95 -9.01
C ALA A 79 -2.95 11.83 -10.04
N VAL A 80 -2.28 12.11 -11.15
CA VAL A 80 -2.88 12.93 -12.22
C VAL A 80 -4.11 12.21 -12.78
N ARG A 81 -5.30 12.64 -12.33
CA ARG A 81 -6.61 12.05 -12.70
C ARG A 81 -7.31 12.82 -13.81
N HIS A 82 -7.01 14.11 -13.92
CA HIS A 82 -7.65 15.01 -14.87
C HIS A 82 -6.62 15.59 -15.82
N GLY A 83 -7.05 15.88 -17.06
CA GLY A 83 -6.21 16.58 -18.04
C GLY A 83 -6.06 18.06 -17.75
N GLU A 84 -6.99 18.67 -17.02
CA GLU A 84 -7.03 20.09 -16.68
C GLU A 84 -7.34 20.31 -15.20
N TYR A 85 -6.65 21.28 -14.60
CA TYR A 85 -6.81 21.68 -13.19
C TYR A 85 -7.10 23.17 -13.08
N ALA A 86 -7.95 23.56 -12.14
CA ALA A 86 -8.33 24.95 -11.90
C ALA A 86 -7.15 25.79 -11.37
N SER A 87 -6.23 25.19 -10.62
CA SER A 87 -5.05 25.83 -10.03
C SER A 87 -3.96 24.82 -9.71
N ILE A 88 -2.75 25.30 -9.36
CA ILE A 88 -1.67 24.47 -8.87
C ILE A 88 -2.09 23.80 -7.54
N GLN A 89 -2.83 24.50 -6.68
CA GLN A 89 -3.33 23.92 -5.45
C GLN A 89 -4.29 22.76 -5.70
N ALA A 90 -5.17 22.88 -6.71
CA ALA A 90 -6.06 21.79 -7.10
C ALA A 90 -5.29 20.58 -7.66
N LEU A 91 -4.20 20.82 -8.38
CA LEU A 91 -3.29 19.76 -8.83
C LEU A 91 -2.55 19.14 -7.64
N CYS A 92 -2.02 19.94 -6.71
CA CYS A 92 -1.34 19.45 -5.51
C CYS A 92 -2.28 18.71 -4.53
N ALA A 93 -3.59 19.00 -4.55
CA ALA A 93 -4.57 18.25 -3.75
C ALA A 93 -4.71 16.78 -4.19
N GLU A 94 -4.23 16.43 -5.39
CA GLU A 94 -4.13 15.05 -5.85
C GLU A 94 -2.84 14.35 -5.41
N ARG A 95 -2.05 14.94 -4.50
CA ARG A 95 -0.91 14.24 -3.91
C ARG A 95 -1.39 12.93 -3.29
N GLN A 96 -0.80 11.85 -3.74
CA GLN A 96 -1.02 10.56 -3.12
C GLN A 96 -0.26 10.57 -1.79
N ASP A 97 -1.00 10.50 -0.69
CA ASP A 97 -0.42 10.17 0.60
C ASP A 97 0.24 8.78 0.49
N SER A 98 1.57 8.75 0.43
CA SER A 98 2.34 7.51 0.27
C SER A 98 2.03 6.51 1.39
N LEU A 99 1.66 7.00 2.57
CA LEU A 99 1.25 6.16 3.71
C LEU A 99 -0.18 5.62 3.56
N ALA A 100 -1.05 6.33 2.86
CA ALA A 100 -2.43 5.87 2.61
C ALA A 100 -2.49 4.66 1.67
N GLN A 101 -1.44 4.43 0.88
CA GLN A 101 -1.36 3.30 -0.05
C GLN A 101 -0.81 2.02 0.60
N LEU A 102 -0.33 2.09 1.84
CA LEU A 102 0.20 0.93 2.54
C LEU A 102 -0.89 -0.10 2.79
N ILE A 103 -0.58 -1.36 2.54
CA ILE A 103 -1.48 -2.46 2.91
C ILE A 103 -1.71 -2.40 4.42
N GLY A 104 -2.97 -2.30 4.82
CA GLY A 104 -3.36 -2.11 6.20
C GLY A 104 -3.46 -0.64 6.66
N ALA A 105 -3.25 0.35 5.80
CA ALA A 105 -3.28 1.77 6.19
C ALA A 105 -4.61 2.21 6.82
N GLN A 106 -5.74 1.66 6.38
CA GLN A 106 -7.05 1.85 7.00
C GLN A 106 -7.53 0.61 7.77
N GLY A 107 -6.65 -0.38 7.91
CA GLY A 107 -6.81 -1.60 8.65
C GLY A 107 -5.95 -1.61 9.92
N SER A 108 -5.14 -2.65 10.01
CA SER A 108 -4.28 -2.90 11.17
C SER A 108 -3.28 -1.78 11.46
N LEU A 109 -2.87 -0.99 10.46
CA LEU A 109 -1.90 0.09 10.60
C LEU A 109 -2.53 1.47 10.83
N GLN A 110 -3.85 1.63 10.81
CA GLN A 110 -4.51 2.95 10.83
C GLN A 110 -4.09 3.80 12.02
N GLU A 111 -4.20 3.26 13.23
CA GLU A 111 -3.84 3.98 14.45
C GLU A 111 -2.31 4.20 14.53
N ALA A 112 -1.54 3.18 14.13
CA ALA A 112 -0.10 3.26 14.02
C ALA A 112 0.35 4.41 13.10
N LEU A 113 -0.23 4.52 11.92
CA LEU A 113 0.08 5.58 10.95
C LEU A 113 -0.35 6.96 11.46
N ARG A 114 -1.49 7.06 12.16
CA ARG A 114 -1.94 8.32 12.75
C ARG A 114 -0.92 8.84 13.76
N GLN A 115 -0.43 7.98 14.65
CA GLN A 115 0.60 8.31 15.65
C GLN A 115 1.94 8.63 14.99
N CYS A 116 2.37 7.84 14.00
CA CYS A 116 3.60 8.09 13.25
C CYS A 116 3.57 9.44 12.52
N LYS A 117 2.46 9.78 11.84
CA LYS A 117 2.27 11.07 11.18
C LYS A 117 2.37 12.21 12.17
N ALA A 118 1.70 12.11 13.33
CA ALA A 118 1.79 13.13 14.37
C ALA A 118 3.23 13.32 14.88
N ALA A 119 3.97 12.24 15.09
CA ALA A 119 5.36 12.28 15.55
C ALA A 119 6.29 12.95 14.53
N ILE A 120 6.21 12.53 13.25
CA ILE A 120 7.12 13.04 12.21
C ILE A 120 6.81 14.49 11.85
N SER A 121 5.54 14.91 11.94
CA SER A 121 5.08 16.26 11.60
C SER A 121 5.26 17.25 12.75
N TYR A 122 5.63 16.81 13.93
CA TYR A 122 5.85 17.73 15.07
C TYR A 122 6.99 18.70 14.75
N PRO A 123 6.88 19.98 15.14
CA PRO A 123 7.90 21.01 14.84
C PRO A 123 9.31 20.66 15.35
N GLY A 124 10.32 21.28 14.75
CA GLY A 124 11.73 21.07 15.10
C GLY A 124 12.24 19.70 14.67
N ALA A 125 12.79 18.93 15.60
CA ALA A 125 13.31 17.58 15.34
C ALA A 125 12.22 16.49 15.25
N GLY A 126 10.93 16.85 15.28
CA GLY A 126 9.85 15.89 15.44
C GLY A 126 9.80 15.31 16.85
N LEU A 127 8.92 14.32 17.06
CA LEU A 127 8.93 13.53 18.30
C LEU A 127 9.66 12.21 18.05
N PRO A 128 10.54 11.77 18.98
CA PRO A 128 11.12 10.44 18.92
C PRO A 128 10.03 9.36 18.85
N LEU A 129 10.18 8.45 17.90
CA LEU A 129 9.21 7.40 17.58
C LEU A 129 9.85 6.02 17.73
N LEU A 130 9.20 5.10 18.44
CA LEU A 130 9.62 3.69 18.52
C LEU A 130 8.61 2.77 17.84
N LEU A 131 9.06 2.06 16.81
CA LEU A 131 8.32 1.00 16.12
C LEU A 131 8.63 -0.34 16.79
N ARG A 132 7.64 -0.94 17.45
CA ARG A 132 7.78 -2.24 18.13
C ARG A 132 7.02 -3.32 17.37
N GLY A 133 7.61 -4.49 17.21
CA GLY A 133 6.95 -5.65 16.62
C GLY A 133 7.93 -6.74 16.18
N PRO A 134 7.47 -7.96 15.94
CA PRO A 134 8.31 -9.07 15.53
C PRO A 134 9.14 -8.78 14.26
N THR A 135 10.17 -9.60 14.04
CA THR A 135 10.97 -9.52 12.81
C THR A 135 10.10 -9.71 11.57
N GLY A 136 10.41 -8.98 10.50
CA GLY A 136 9.72 -9.10 9.21
C GLY A 136 8.33 -8.45 9.15
N THR A 137 7.89 -7.70 10.16
CA THR A 137 6.58 -7.00 10.17
C THR A 137 6.56 -5.71 9.34
N GLY A 138 7.72 -5.25 8.83
CA GLY A 138 7.82 -4.07 7.96
C GLY A 138 8.23 -2.77 8.68
N LYS A 139 8.84 -2.84 9.88
CA LYS A 139 9.28 -1.64 10.65
C LYS A 139 10.21 -0.73 9.84
N SER A 140 11.27 -1.28 9.25
CA SER A 140 12.26 -0.51 8.46
C SER A 140 11.63 0.05 7.16
N PHE A 141 10.70 -0.68 6.56
CA PHE A 141 9.91 -0.20 5.42
C PHE A 141 9.04 0.98 5.83
N LEU A 142 8.32 0.89 6.95
CA LEU A 142 7.50 1.98 7.47
C LEU A 142 8.32 3.23 7.79
N ALA A 143 9.49 3.07 8.43
CA ALA A 143 10.39 4.18 8.71
C ALA A 143 10.80 4.93 7.42
N ARG A 144 11.10 4.20 6.35
CA ARG A 144 11.41 4.79 5.04
C ARG A 144 10.19 5.50 4.43
N GLN A 145 9.00 4.93 4.55
CA GLN A 145 7.77 5.57 4.05
C GLN A 145 7.44 6.85 4.84
N LEU A 146 7.74 6.89 6.15
CA LEU A 146 7.60 8.10 6.96
C LEU A 146 8.56 9.21 6.53
N TRP A 147 9.79 8.87 6.18
CA TRP A 147 10.73 9.83 5.60
C TRP A 147 10.23 10.39 4.27
N HIS A 148 9.73 9.53 3.37
CA HIS A 148 9.11 9.98 2.13
C HIS A 148 7.90 10.88 2.39
N TYR A 149 7.03 10.49 3.32
CA TYR A 149 5.90 11.31 3.74
C TYR A 149 6.33 12.69 4.24
N ALA A 150 7.39 12.76 5.05
CA ALA A 150 7.90 14.02 5.56
C ALA A 150 8.44 14.94 4.45
N ILE A 151 9.03 14.40 3.40
CA ILE A 151 9.44 15.16 2.21
C ILE A 151 8.21 15.60 1.40
N ASP A 152 7.27 14.69 1.16
CA ASP A 152 6.06 14.94 0.38
C ASP A 152 5.20 16.05 1.00
N GLU A 153 5.14 16.11 2.34
CA GLU A 153 4.43 17.16 3.11
C GLU A 153 5.25 18.46 3.30
N GLY A 154 6.47 18.50 2.79
CA GLY A 154 7.34 19.67 2.95
C GLY A 154 7.86 19.87 4.38
N ILE A 155 7.77 18.86 5.24
CA ILE A 155 8.31 18.86 6.60
C ILE A 155 9.83 18.76 6.59
N LEU A 156 10.35 18.02 5.61
CA LEU A 156 11.78 17.87 5.32
C LEU A 156 12.08 18.37 3.90
N PRO A 157 13.28 18.92 3.68
CA PRO A 157 13.71 19.26 2.32
C PRO A 157 13.84 18.00 1.44
N ALA A 158 13.77 18.17 0.12
CA ALA A 158 13.80 17.06 -0.84
C ALA A 158 15.10 16.25 -0.82
N ASP A 159 16.19 16.86 -0.39
CA ASP A 159 17.52 16.26 -0.25
C ASP A 159 17.84 15.81 1.18
N ALA A 160 16.85 15.81 2.09
CA ALA A 160 17.03 15.39 3.47
C ALA A 160 17.58 13.96 3.55
N PRO A 161 18.65 13.71 4.32
CA PRO A 161 19.22 12.37 4.43
C PRO A 161 18.29 11.42 5.19
N PHE A 162 18.26 10.15 4.73
CA PHE A 162 17.69 9.01 5.46
C PHE A 162 18.83 8.05 5.81
N THR A 163 19.27 8.09 7.05
CA THR A 163 20.36 7.25 7.55
C THR A 163 19.80 6.06 8.30
N VAL A 164 20.30 4.87 7.98
CA VAL A 164 19.92 3.60 8.64
C VAL A 164 21.09 3.10 9.46
N PHE A 165 20.84 2.76 10.72
CA PHE A 165 21.82 2.17 11.61
C PHE A 165 21.21 0.96 12.32
N ASN A 166 21.83 -0.21 12.13
CA ASN A 166 21.41 -1.43 12.80
C ASN A 166 22.36 -1.74 13.96
N CYS A 167 21.86 -1.63 15.20
CA CYS A 167 22.65 -1.89 16.40
C CYS A 167 23.13 -3.35 16.50
N ALA A 168 22.42 -4.30 15.90
CA ALA A 168 22.79 -5.72 15.94
C ALA A 168 24.12 -6.01 15.23
N GLU A 169 24.48 -5.23 14.22
CA GLU A 169 25.77 -5.39 13.50
C GLU A 169 26.99 -5.16 14.40
N TYR A 170 26.80 -4.39 15.47
CA TYR A 170 27.86 -3.97 16.40
C TYR A 170 27.65 -4.49 17.82
N ALA A 171 26.73 -5.43 18.04
CA ALA A 171 26.36 -5.89 19.38
C ALA A 171 27.53 -6.46 20.20
N ASN A 172 28.55 -7.02 19.53
CA ASN A 172 29.75 -7.55 20.16
C ASN A 172 30.84 -6.49 20.44
N ASN A 173 30.65 -5.26 20.01
CA ASN A 173 31.59 -4.14 20.23
C ASN A 173 30.85 -2.85 20.59
N PRO A 174 30.49 -2.67 21.87
CA PRO A 174 29.74 -1.51 22.36
C PRO A 174 30.43 -0.17 22.11
N GLU A 175 31.76 -0.12 22.18
CA GLU A 175 32.54 1.10 21.93
C GLU A 175 32.43 1.53 20.46
N LEU A 176 32.59 0.56 19.55
CA LEU A 176 32.44 0.83 18.13
C LEU A 176 31.01 1.24 17.77
N LEU A 177 29.99 0.62 18.38
CA LEU A 177 28.60 0.99 18.22
C LEU A 177 28.37 2.45 18.62
N THR A 178 28.82 2.82 19.82
CA THR A 178 28.71 4.18 20.35
C THR A 178 29.50 5.19 19.51
N SER A 179 30.71 4.80 19.08
CA SER A 179 31.57 5.61 18.20
C SER A 179 30.92 5.87 16.83
N LYS A 180 30.26 4.88 16.24
CA LYS A 180 29.53 5.04 14.98
C LYS A 180 28.37 6.03 15.12
N LEU A 181 27.62 5.94 16.20
CA LEU A 181 26.43 6.76 16.42
C LEU A 181 26.79 8.23 16.75
N PHE A 182 27.74 8.43 17.69
CA PHE A 182 28.06 9.76 18.22
C PHE A 182 29.33 10.38 17.62
N GLY A 183 30.15 9.59 16.91
CA GLY A 183 31.48 9.99 16.45
C GLY A 183 32.54 9.89 17.54
N HIS A 184 33.80 10.06 17.16
CA HIS A 184 34.94 10.07 18.08
C HIS A 184 35.98 11.11 17.70
N ALA A 185 36.69 11.62 18.71
CA ALA A 185 37.87 12.44 18.54
C ALA A 185 39.10 11.57 18.27
N LYS A 186 40.16 12.18 17.74
CA LYS A 186 41.46 11.52 17.64
C LYS A 186 41.96 11.10 19.03
N GLY A 187 42.37 9.84 19.17
CA GLY A 187 42.87 9.31 20.44
C GLY A 187 41.78 8.88 21.45
N ALA A 188 40.51 8.86 21.04
CA ALA A 188 39.41 8.46 21.93
C ALA A 188 39.49 7.01 22.42
N PHE A 189 40.08 6.12 21.63
CA PHE A 189 40.35 4.72 21.94
C PHE A 189 41.50 4.20 21.10
N THR A 190 42.01 2.98 21.40
CA THR A 190 43.11 2.36 20.66
C THR A 190 42.73 2.14 19.19
N GLY A 191 43.46 2.81 18.28
CA GLY A 191 43.16 2.80 16.82
C GLY A 191 42.36 4.00 16.34
N ALA A 192 41.99 4.96 17.17
CA ALA A 192 41.34 6.21 16.78
C ALA A 192 42.37 7.22 16.24
N ASP A 193 42.96 6.95 15.08
CA ASP A 193 44.02 7.79 14.48
C ASP A 193 43.51 9.15 13.98
N LYS A 194 42.23 9.26 13.65
CA LYS A 194 41.57 10.46 13.14
C LYS A 194 40.23 10.67 13.82
N ALA A 195 39.79 11.92 13.90
CA ALA A 195 38.43 12.22 14.30
C ALA A 195 37.44 11.80 13.19
N VAL A 196 36.35 11.14 13.58
CA VAL A 196 35.31 10.69 12.64
C VAL A 196 33.94 11.21 13.10
N PRO A 197 33.15 11.84 12.20
CA PRO A 197 31.79 12.27 12.53
C PRO A 197 30.89 11.06 12.79
N GLY A 198 29.93 11.21 13.71
CA GLY A 198 28.92 10.20 13.98
C GLY A 198 27.72 10.30 13.06
N LEU A 199 26.88 9.26 13.09
CA LEU A 199 25.66 9.22 12.27
C LEU A 199 24.66 10.31 12.65
N ILE A 200 24.61 10.73 13.89
CA ILE A 200 23.79 11.89 14.33
C ILE A 200 24.21 13.15 13.56
N GLU A 201 25.51 13.38 13.43
CA GLU A 201 26.05 14.55 12.71
C GLU A 201 25.73 14.50 11.21
N THR A 202 25.91 13.35 10.59
CA THR A 202 25.67 13.15 9.15
C THR A 202 24.19 13.09 8.78
N SER A 203 23.31 12.87 9.74
CA SER A 203 21.85 12.85 9.58
C SER A 203 21.19 14.20 9.83
N ASN A 204 21.98 15.25 10.08
CA ASN A 204 21.44 16.58 10.39
C ASN A 204 20.49 17.07 9.28
N GLY A 205 19.34 17.59 9.67
CA GLY A 205 18.28 18.01 8.74
C GLY A 205 17.44 16.87 8.15
N GLY A 206 17.67 15.61 8.57
CA GLY A 206 17.00 14.44 8.03
C GLY A 206 16.42 13.50 9.09
N VAL A 207 16.43 12.22 8.75
CA VAL A 207 15.94 11.13 9.59
C VAL A 207 17.07 10.15 9.89
N LEU A 208 17.25 9.80 11.16
CA LEU A 208 18.09 8.69 11.60
C LEU A 208 17.19 7.55 12.10
N PHE A 209 17.18 6.45 11.35
CA PHE A 209 16.50 5.21 11.70
C PHE A 209 17.47 4.27 12.39
N ILE A 210 17.20 3.95 13.66
CA ILE A 210 18.03 3.07 14.50
C ILE A 210 17.27 1.76 14.71
N ASP A 211 17.68 0.72 13.99
CA ASP A 211 17.09 -0.61 14.09
C ASP A 211 17.74 -1.43 15.21
N GLU A 212 16.96 -2.36 15.78
CA GLU A 212 17.36 -3.22 16.90
C GLU A 212 17.95 -2.41 18.07
N VAL A 213 17.32 -1.28 18.39
CA VAL A 213 17.81 -0.29 19.38
C VAL A 213 17.98 -0.91 20.78
N HIS A 214 17.34 -2.02 21.10
CA HIS A 214 17.54 -2.78 22.35
C HIS A 214 18.96 -3.34 22.50
N ARG A 215 19.75 -3.42 21.41
CA ARG A 215 21.18 -3.77 21.44
C ARG A 215 22.09 -2.62 21.83
N LEU A 216 21.55 -1.41 21.93
CA LEU A 216 22.33 -0.24 22.38
C LEU A 216 22.68 -0.39 23.86
N PRO A 217 23.97 -0.33 24.23
CA PRO A 217 24.39 -0.47 25.62
C PRO A 217 23.85 0.68 26.48
N PRO A 218 23.73 0.52 27.83
CA PRO A 218 23.21 1.54 28.72
C PRO A 218 23.84 2.92 28.55
N GLU A 219 25.15 2.99 28.40
CA GLU A 219 25.89 4.25 28.16
C GLU A 219 25.48 4.93 26.84
N GLY A 220 25.24 4.12 25.80
CA GLY A 220 24.73 4.60 24.52
C GLY A 220 23.30 5.10 24.63
N GLN A 221 22.44 4.43 25.42
CA GLN A 221 21.08 4.89 25.71
C GLN A 221 21.10 6.23 26.49
N GLU A 222 22.00 6.39 27.48
CA GLU A 222 22.18 7.64 28.24
C GLU A 222 22.60 8.81 27.34
N LYS A 223 23.57 8.60 26.45
CA LYS A 223 23.99 9.62 25.49
C LYS A 223 22.87 9.99 24.52
N LEU A 224 22.10 8.99 24.06
CA LEU A 224 21.03 9.22 23.10
C LEU A 224 19.84 9.95 23.73
N PHE A 225 19.47 9.66 24.99
CA PHE A 225 18.43 10.43 25.66
C PHE A 225 18.87 11.88 25.93
N HIS A 226 20.15 12.10 26.24
CA HIS A 226 20.68 13.48 26.39
C HIS A 226 20.54 14.25 25.07
N PHE A 227 20.83 13.61 23.95
CA PHE A 227 20.62 14.19 22.62
C PHE A 227 19.13 14.48 22.36
N MET A 228 18.22 13.56 22.72
CA MET A 228 16.78 13.78 22.57
C MET A 228 16.26 14.97 23.38
N ASP A 229 16.80 15.19 24.58
CA ASP A 229 16.39 16.29 25.46
C ASP A 229 16.92 17.65 25.00
N ASN A 230 18.18 17.69 24.55
CA ASN A 230 18.91 18.97 24.34
C ASN A 230 19.23 19.24 22.86
N GLY A 231 19.10 18.27 21.97
CA GLY A 231 19.53 18.37 20.57
C GLY A 231 21.06 18.47 20.42
N SER A 232 21.81 18.21 21.50
CA SER A 232 23.26 18.33 21.54
C SER A 232 23.91 17.05 22.07
N TRP A 233 25.17 16.82 21.66
CA TRP A 233 25.98 15.70 22.11
C TRP A 233 27.47 16.01 22.03
N ARG A 234 28.30 15.12 22.60
CA ARG A 234 29.74 15.14 22.47
C ARG A 234 30.24 13.86 21.83
N ARG A 235 31.23 13.96 20.95
CA ARG A 235 31.95 12.80 20.43
C ARG A 235 32.68 12.06 21.56
N LEU A 236 32.93 10.79 21.34
CA LEU A 236 33.77 10.02 22.27
C LEU A 236 35.16 10.65 22.37
N GLY A 237 35.66 10.83 23.61
CA GLY A 237 36.95 11.46 23.87
C GLY A 237 36.96 13.00 23.82
N GLU A 238 35.83 13.66 23.52
CA GLU A 238 35.69 15.14 23.64
C GLU A 238 35.12 15.49 25.01
N SER A 239 35.78 16.43 25.71
CA SER A 239 35.34 16.93 27.02
C SER A 239 34.68 18.32 26.94
N THR A 240 35.05 19.14 25.96
CA THR A 240 34.67 20.55 25.86
C THR A 240 33.72 20.87 24.73
N ASP A 241 33.87 20.24 23.56
CA ASP A 241 33.14 20.63 22.35
C ASP A 241 31.77 19.97 22.28
N GLU A 242 30.75 20.74 22.52
CA GLU A 242 29.36 20.33 22.36
C GLU A 242 28.89 20.63 20.93
N ARG A 243 28.25 19.64 20.32
CA ARG A 243 27.72 19.70 18.95
C ARG A 243 26.20 19.67 19.00
N SER A 244 25.57 20.26 18.01
CA SER A 244 24.11 20.24 17.89
C SER A 244 23.67 19.80 16.49
N ALA A 245 22.54 19.11 16.42
CA ALA A 245 21.89 18.74 15.16
C ALA A 245 20.38 18.65 15.34
N THR A 246 19.67 18.87 14.26
CA THR A 246 18.22 18.66 14.17
C THR A 246 17.97 17.38 13.39
N VAL A 247 17.67 16.28 14.09
CA VAL A 247 17.50 14.95 13.50
C VAL A 247 16.20 14.34 13.97
N ARG A 248 15.37 13.86 13.07
CA ARG A 248 14.20 13.06 13.42
C ARG A 248 14.62 11.63 13.72
N LEU A 249 14.33 11.17 14.93
CA LEU A 249 14.72 9.86 15.42
C LEU A 249 13.57 8.88 15.29
N ILE A 250 13.81 7.78 14.55
CA ILE A 250 12.91 6.65 14.46
C ILE A 250 13.67 5.42 14.96
N PHE A 251 13.15 4.79 16.00
CA PHE A 251 13.69 3.58 16.59
C PHE A 251 12.88 2.36 16.16
N ALA A 252 13.52 1.19 16.10
CA ALA A 252 12.83 -0.08 15.97
C ALA A 252 13.38 -1.11 16.96
N SER A 253 12.47 -1.96 17.48
CA SER A 253 12.82 -3.05 18.38
C SER A 253 11.91 -4.24 18.16
N THR A 254 12.47 -5.44 18.30
CA THR A 254 11.74 -6.72 18.35
C THR A 254 11.44 -7.15 19.78
N GLU A 255 12.14 -6.60 20.75
CA GLU A 255 12.16 -7.04 22.14
C GLU A 255 11.21 -6.25 23.04
N ASP A 256 11.05 -6.77 24.25
CA ASP A 256 10.22 -6.16 25.28
C ASP A 256 10.92 -4.95 25.91
N LEU A 257 10.16 -3.86 26.06
CA LEU A 257 10.72 -2.55 26.49
C LEU A 257 11.25 -2.60 27.94
N GLU A 258 10.57 -3.32 28.81
CA GLU A 258 10.91 -3.35 30.23
C GLU A 258 12.21 -4.12 30.53
N LYS A 259 12.59 -5.04 29.63
CA LYS A 259 13.73 -5.93 29.87
C LYS A 259 15.07 -5.40 29.38
N HIS A 260 15.05 -4.56 28.35
CA HIS A 260 16.24 -4.20 27.59
C HIS A 260 16.56 -2.70 27.59
N PHE A 261 15.66 -1.88 28.12
CA PHE A 261 15.80 -0.44 28.07
C PHE A 261 15.86 0.19 29.46
N LEU A 262 16.65 1.25 29.57
CA LEU A 262 16.62 2.11 30.74
C LEU A 262 15.26 2.82 30.82
N ALA A 263 14.65 2.84 31.99
CA ALA A 263 13.39 3.55 32.22
C ALA A 263 13.49 5.04 31.86
N THR A 264 14.65 5.65 32.05
CA THR A 264 14.98 7.02 31.67
C THR A 264 14.97 7.23 30.16
N PHE A 265 15.43 6.26 29.38
CA PHE A 265 15.42 6.30 27.92
C PHE A 265 13.99 6.21 27.37
N ILE A 266 13.20 5.24 27.84
CA ILE A 266 11.81 5.05 27.37
C ILE A 266 10.92 6.25 27.64
N ARG A 267 11.09 6.92 28.82
CA ARG A 267 10.31 8.13 29.15
C ARG A 267 10.47 9.27 28.15
N ARG A 268 11.52 9.28 27.36
CA ARG A 268 11.82 10.31 26.36
C ARG A 268 11.35 9.95 24.95
N ILE A 269 10.73 8.78 24.80
CA ILE A 269 10.10 8.37 23.55
C ILE A 269 8.58 8.46 23.72
N PRO A 270 7.98 9.61 23.37
CA PRO A 270 6.57 9.86 23.64
C PRO A 270 5.64 9.04 22.75
N VAL A 271 6.15 8.55 21.61
CA VAL A 271 5.34 7.79 20.63
C VAL A 271 5.91 6.40 20.47
N ILE A 272 5.17 5.40 20.96
CA ILE A 272 5.51 3.99 20.87
C ILE A 272 4.39 3.29 20.10
N VAL A 273 4.73 2.76 18.94
CA VAL A 273 3.77 2.17 17.99
C VAL A 273 4.01 0.67 17.86
N LYS A 274 2.97 -0.12 18.13
CA LYS A 274 3.00 -1.57 17.93
C LYS A 274 2.63 -1.91 16.50
N ILE A 275 3.53 -2.62 15.79
CA ILE A 275 3.28 -3.19 14.47
C ILE A 275 2.92 -4.66 14.64
N LEU A 276 1.71 -5.02 14.27
CA LEU A 276 1.18 -6.37 14.45
C LEU A 276 1.87 -7.38 13.51
N PRO A 277 2.06 -8.63 13.94
CA PRO A 277 2.45 -9.71 13.04
C PRO A 277 1.37 -9.98 12.00
N ILE A 278 1.73 -10.57 10.86
CA ILE A 278 0.80 -10.81 9.75
C ILE A 278 -0.39 -11.69 10.16
N ALA A 279 -0.20 -12.60 11.11
CA ALA A 279 -1.26 -13.46 11.65
C ALA A 279 -2.37 -12.67 12.38
N GLU A 280 -2.05 -11.50 12.96
CA GLU A 280 -2.99 -10.64 13.68
C GLU A 280 -3.57 -9.52 12.79
N ARG A 281 -3.08 -9.36 11.55
CA ARG A 281 -3.54 -8.28 10.64
C ARG A 281 -4.82 -8.59 9.88
N GLY A 282 -5.35 -9.80 10.03
CA GLY A 282 -6.54 -10.24 9.32
C GLY A 282 -6.25 -10.86 7.94
N GLN A 283 -7.22 -11.62 7.47
CA GLN A 283 -7.06 -12.43 6.26
C GLN A 283 -6.99 -11.57 4.99
N PHE A 284 -7.72 -10.45 4.94
CA PHE A 284 -7.72 -9.55 3.79
C PHE A 284 -6.36 -8.87 3.57
N GLU A 285 -5.70 -8.43 4.65
CA GLU A 285 -4.36 -7.86 4.52
C GLU A 285 -3.36 -8.91 4.07
N ARG A 286 -3.47 -10.13 4.58
CA ARG A 286 -2.63 -11.25 4.16
C ARG A 286 -2.80 -11.55 2.67
N LEU A 287 -4.04 -11.64 2.20
CA LEU A 287 -4.33 -11.85 0.78
C LEU A 287 -3.79 -10.71 -0.09
N ALA A 288 -3.92 -9.47 0.38
CA ALA A 288 -3.36 -8.32 -0.32
C ALA A 288 -1.85 -8.38 -0.44
N PHE A 289 -1.15 -8.81 0.61
CA PHE A 289 0.30 -9.03 0.52
C PHE A 289 0.66 -10.11 -0.48
N ILE A 290 -0.10 -11.23 -0.51
CA ILE A 290 0.11 -12.32 -1.49
C ILE A 290 0.00 -11.75 -2.91
N HIS A 291 -1.09 -11.05 -3.22
CA HIS A 291 -1.29 -10.44 -4.53
C HIS A 291 -0.24 -9.40 -4.87
N HIS A 292 0.13 -8.55 -3.89
CA HIS A 292 1.17 -7.55 -4.08
C HIS A 292 2.52 -8.17 -4.45
N PHE A 293 2.92 -9.24 -3.77
CA PHE A 293 4.21 -9.87 -4.01
C PHE A 293 4.24 -10.65 -5.34
N PHE A 294 3.19 -11.39 -5.70
CA PHE A 294 3.14 -12.05 -7.01
C PHE A 294 3.19 -11.04 -8.15
N ARG A 295 2.47 -9.92 -8.02
CA ARG A 295 2.53 -8.85 -9.02
C ARG A 295 3.92 -8.26 -9.15
N ARG A 296 4.57 -8.00 -8.03
CA ARG A 296 5.94 -7.49 -8.03
C ARG A 296 6.92 -8.48 -8.66
N GLU A 297 6.74 -9.77 -8.46
CA GLU A 297 7.55 -10.79 -9.13
C GLU A 297 7.21 -10.90 -10.63
N ALA A 298 5.95 -10.75 -11.05
CA ALA A 298 5.57 -10.66 -12.47
C ALA A 298 6.31 -9.51 -13.16
N GLN A 299 6.28 -8.31 -12.57
CA GLN A 299 7.02 -7.15 -13.06
C GLN A 299 8.53 -7.40 -13.13
N ARG A 300 9.10 -8.02 -12.09
CA ARG A 300 10.53 -8.32 -12.01
C ARG A 300 10.99 -9.32 -13.06
N LEU A 301 10.15 -10.32 -13.35
CA LEU A 301 10.42 -11.36 -14.34
C LEU A 301 10.07 -10.90 -15.76
N ASN A 302 9.34 -9.79 -15.90
CA ASN A 302 8.78 -9.29 -17.16
C ASN A 302 7.94 -10.37 -17.87
N HIS A 303 7.13 -11.09 -17.07
CA HIS A 303 6.24 -12.16 -17.51
C HIS A 303 4.94 -12.15 -16.74
N ASP A 304 3.86 -12.44 -17.40
CA ASP A 304 2.59 -12.73 -16.74
C ASP A 304 2.73 -14.03 -15.93
N LEU A 305 2.16 -14.08 -14.74
CA LEU A 305 2.17 -15.28 -13.90
C LEU A 305 0.78 -15.90 -13.85
N ALA A 306 0.66 -17.16 -14.25
CA ALA A 306 -0.56 -17.94 -14.09
C ALA A 306 -0.41 -18.90 -12.91
N LEU A 307 -1.20 -18.70 -11.87
CA LEU A 307 -1.14 -19.47 -10.63
C LEU A 307 -2.35 -20.38 -10.48
N ASP A 308 -2.14 -21.62 -10.07
CA ASP A 308 -3.22 -22.48 -9.58
C ASP A 308 -3.85 -21.84 -8.32
N GLY A 309 -5.18 -21.77 -8.25
CA GLY A 309 -5.92 -21.16 -7.14
C GLY A 309 -5.60 -21.79 -5.77
N GLU A 310 -5.16 -23.02 -5.75
CA GLU A 310 -4.72 -23.72 -4.55
C GLU A 310 -3.49 -23.07 -3.91
N ILE A 311 -2.57 -22.50 -4.69
CA ILE A 311 -1.37 -21.85 -4.19
C ILE A 311 -1.72 -20.71 -3.24
N VAL A 312 -2.68 -19.86 -3.63
CA VAL A 312 -3.13 -18.76 -2.78
C VAL A 312 -3.79 -19.28 -1.51
N SER A 313 -4.61 -20.32 -1.62
CA SER A 313 -5.26 -20.95 -0.47
C SER A 313 -4.26 -21.54 0.52
N GLN A 314 -3.20 -22.18 0.04
CA GLN A 314 -2.09 -22.68 0.87
C GLN A 314 -1.34 -21.55 1.56
N LEU A 315 -0.96 -20.51 0.80
CA LEU A 315 -0.30 -19.33 1.35
C LEU A 315 -1.15 -18.59 2.39
N MET A 316 -2.47 -18.67 2.30
CA MET A 316 -3.39 -18.10 3.31
C MET A 316 -3.38 -18.87 4.64
N ARG A 317 -3.10 -20.16 4.62
CA ARG A 317 -3.09 -21.04 5.80
C ARG A 317 -1.73 -21.16 6.46
N GLU A 318 -0.66 -20.96 5.70
CA GLU A 318 0.72 -21.17 6.13
C GLU A 318 1.09 -20.36 7.37
N THR A 319 1.75 -20.99 8.33
CA THR A 319 2.37 -20.29 9.47
C THR A 319 3.65 -19.62 9.01
N LEU A 320 3.63 -18.31 8.90
CA LEU A 320 4.73 -17.53 8.34
C LEU A 320 5.77 -17.16 9.40
N GLU A 321 6.83 -17.94 9.49
CA GLU A 321 8.03 -17.51 10.17
C GLU A 321 8.63 -16.30 9.43
N GLY A 322 8.90 -15.21 10.15
CA GLY A 322 9.39 -13.96 9.54
C GLY A 322 8.31 -13.06 8.94
N ASN A 323 7.02 -13.29 9.26
CA ASN A 323 5.91 -12.38 8.97
C ASN A 323 5.77 -12.00 7.49
N VAL A 324 5.58 -10.71 7.18
CA VAL A 324 5.45 -10.18 5.81
C VAL A 324 6.72 -10.45 4.99
N GLY A 325 7.91 -10.30 5.60
CA GLY A 325 9.17 -10.63 4.94
C GLY A 325 9.32 -12.12 4.63
N GLY A 326 8.82 -12.99 5.52
CA GLY A 326 8.76 -14.43 5.31
C GLY A 326 7.86 -14.79 4.13
N LEU A 327 6.67 -14.17 4.03
CA LEU A 327 5.76 -14.34 2.92
C LEU A 327 6.38 -13.88 1.59
N GLU A 328 7.04 -12.73 1.58
CA GLU A 328 7.75 -12.22 0.40
C GLU A 328 8.81 -13.20 -0.09
N ASN A 329 9.64 -13.71 0.82
CA ASN A 329 10.69 -14.68 0.48
C ASN A 329 10.10 -15.99 -0.02
N LEU A 330 9.01 -16.46 0.57
CA LEU A 330 8.33 -17.69 0.15
C LEU A 330 7.79 -17.55 -1.28
N ILE A 331 7.09 -16.47 -1.59
CA ILE A 331 6.57 -16.20 -2.93
C ILE A 331 7.71 -16.07 -3.94
N ARG A 332 8.80 -15.38 -3.58
CA ARG A 332 9.99 -15.28 -4.42
C ARG A 332 10.59 -16.64 -4.74
N ASN A 333 10.68 -17.52 -3.76
CA ASN A 333 11.18 -18.88 -3.95
C ASN A 333 10.26 -19.70 -4.87
N ILE A 334 8.94 -19.58 -4.72
CA ILE A 334 7.96 -20.23 -5.61
C ILE A 334 8.16 -19.74 -7.05
N CYS A 335 8.26 -18.44 -7.25
CA CYS A 335 8.49 -17.86 -8.58
C CYS A 335 9.85 -18.26 -9.16
N ALA A 336 10.90 -18.35 -8.36
CA ALA A 336 12.21 -18.82 -8.79
C ALA A 336 12.20 -20.30 -9.22
N SER A 337 11.49 -21.17 -8.47
CA SER A 337 11.29 -22.56 -8.83
C SER A 337 10.50 -22.68 -10.14
N ALA A 338 9.42 -21.91 -10.29
CA ALA A 338 8.66 -21.90 -11.52
C ALA A 338 9.48 -21.37 -12.71
N TRP A 339 10.31 -20.35 -12.49
CA TRP A 339 11.21 -19.84 -13.53
C TRP A 339 12.19 -20.89 -14.03
N THR A 340 12.69 -21.75 -13.15
CA THR A 340 13.69 -22.77 -13.47
C THR A 340 13.07 -24.05 -14.04
N PHE A 341 11.95 -24.51 -13.49
CA PHE A 341 11.35 -25.82 -13.75
C PHE A 341 9.94 -25.76 -14.32
N GLY A 342 9.33 -24.59 -14.39
CA GLY A 342 7.96 -24.39 -14.85
C GLY A 342 7.81 -24.34 -16.38
N GLU A 343 6.57 -24.44 -16.83
CA GLU A 343 6.19 -24.28 -18.23
C GLU A 343 6.06 -22.80 -18.57
N ARG A 344 6.56 -22.41 -19.74
CA ARG A 344 6.51 -21.04 -20.26
C ARG A 344 5.88 -21.02 -21.64
N ASP A 345 4.84 -20.24 -21.79
CA ASP A 345 4.21 -19.96 -23.08
C ASP A 345 4.26 -18.47 -23.35
N SER A 346 4.80 -18.04 -24.50
CA SER A 346 4.68 -16.66 -25.07
C SER A 346 4.55 -15.50 -24.08
N GLY A 347 5.36 -15.49 -23.00
CA GLY A 347 5.31 -14.42 -21.97
C GLY A 347 4.46 -14.75 -20.73
N LEU A 348 3.89 -15.94 -20.64
CA LEU A 348 3.14 -16.45 -19.50
C LEU A 348 3.96 -17.54 -18.79
N LEU A 349 4.19 -17.39 -17.48
CA LEU A 349 4.83 -18.39 -16.63
C LEU A 349 3.78 -19.10 -15.78
N HIS A 350 3.68 -20.42 -15.94
CA HIS A 350 2.75 -21.25 -15.18
C HIS A 350 3.36 -21.68 -13.84
N ILE A 351 2.69 -21.36 -12.75
CA ILE A 351 3.05 -21.75 -11.39
C ILE A 351 2.05 -22.80 -10.91
N LYS A 352 2.46 -24.07 -10.98
CA LYS A 352 1.63 -25.23 -10.58
C LYS A 352 1.85 -25.55 -9.11
N ALA A 353 0.85 -26.10 -8.45
CA ALA A 353 0.91 -26.50 -7.03
C ALA A 353 2.07 -27.45 -6.72
N GLY A 354 2.44 -28.32 -7.66
CA GLY A 354 3.59 -29.23 -7.52
C GLY A 354 4.96 -28.56 -7.43
N LEU A 355 5.07 -27.24 -7.65
CA LEU A 355 6.29 -26.46 -7.47
C LEU A 355 6.40 -25.84 -6.06
N LEU A 356 5.39 -26.02 -5.22
CA LEU A 356 5.42 -25.57 -3.83
C LEU A 356 6.44 -26.39 -3.02
N PRO A 357 7.07 -25.77 -2.00
CA PRO A 357 7.90 -26.50 -1.04
C PRO A 357 7.11 -27.62 -0.34
N ASP A 358 7.77 -28.76 -0.08
CA ASP A 358 7.16 -29.96 0.50
C ASP A 358 6.32 -29.69 1.77
N ARG A 359 6.74 -28.73 2.60
CA ARG A 359 6.01 -28.32 3.79
C ARG A 359 4.61 -27.77 3.50
N LEU A 360 4.41 -27.12 2.35
CA LEU A 360 3.11 -26.60 1.92
C LEU A 360 2.25 -27.68 1.27
N LEU A 361 2.86 -28.75 0.76
CA LEU A 361 2.16 -29.88 0.15
C LEU A 361 1.66 -30.87 1.22
N ALA A 362 2.34 -30.97 2.36
CA ALA A 362 2.04 -31.95 3.41
C ALA A 362 0.68 -31.69 4.11
N ASP A 363 0.25 -30.44 4.21
CA ASP A 363 -0.99 -30.04 4.88
C ASP A 363 -2.20 -29.92 3.93
N ALA A 364 -2.05 -30.31 2.66
CA ALA A 364 -3.12 -30.26 1.69
C ALA A 364 -4.15 -31.40 1.94
N PRO A 365 -5.41 -31.11 2.27
CA PRO A 365 -6.41 -32.15 2.39
C PRO A 365 -6.62 -32.84 1.04
N PHE A 366 -6.69 -34.16 1.03
CA PHE A 366 -6.80 -35.05 -0.13
C PHE A 366 -8.01 -34.77 -1.08
N SER A 367 -8.93 -33.90 -0.63
CA SER A 367 -10.14 -33.51 -1.37
C SER A 367 -9.96 -32.41 -2.41
N LEU A 368 -8.76 -31.83 -2.56
CA LEU A 368 -8.51 -30.67 -3.43
C LEU A 368 -8.08 -31.01 -4.86
N GLN A 369 -7.95 -32.30 -5.20
CA GLN A 369 -7.59 -32.73 -6.56
C GLN A 369 -8.66 -32.47 -7.64
N GLN A 370 -9.84 -31.98 -7.28
CA GLN A 370 -10.94 -31.78 -8.23
C GLN A 370 -11.25 -30.32 -8.61
N ASN A 371 -10.57 -29.33 -8.03
CA ASN A 371 -10.81 -27.90 -8.34
C ASN A 371 -9.63 -27.21 -9.05
N SER A 372 -8.90 -27.94 -9.89
CA SER A 372 -7.70 -27.46 -10.60
C SER A 372 -7.96 -26.47 -11.75
N GLU A 373 -9.17 -25.92 -11.91
CA GLU A 373 -9.51 -25.05 -13.05
C GLU A 373 -9.46 -23.55 -12.75
N ARG A 374 -9.09 -23.11 -11.54
CA ARG A 374 -8.97 -21.67 -11.25
C ARG A 374 -7.53 -21.21 -11.42
N VAL A 375 -7.25 -20.57 -12.53
CA VAL A 375 -5.96 -19.95 -12.81
C VAL A 375 -6.07 -18.45 -12.53
N MET A 376 -5.22 -17.93 -11.64
CA MET A 376 -5.07 -16.47 -11.40
C MET A 376 -3.94 -15.94 -12.27
N ILE A 377 -4.19 -14.89 -13.05
CA ILE A 377 -3.18 -14.29 -13.92
C ILE A 377 -2.76 -12.93 -13.37
N TYR A 378 -1.47 -12.77 -13.11
CA TYR A 378 -0.82 -11.50 -12.76
C TYR A 378 -0.05 -11.00 -13.97
N ARG A 379 -0.44 -9.86 -14.51
CA ARG A 379 0.17 -9.27 -15.70
C ARG A 379 1.31 -8.33 -15.38
N ASP A 380 2.29 -8.31 -16.28
CA ASP A 380 3.34 -7.30 -16.29
C ASP A 380 2.80 -6.01 -16.94
N GLY A 381 3.06 -4.88 -16.33
CA GLY A 381 2.88 -3.56 -16.95
C GLY A 381 1.56 -2.83 -16.77
N ASP A 382 0.55 -3.38 -16.12
CA ASP A 382 -0.68 -2.63 -15.80
C ASP A 382 -0.51 -1.66 -14.62
N ALA A 383 0.32 -0.64 -14.84
CA ALA A 383 0.41 0.54 -13.97
C ALA A 383 -0.75 1.52 -14.17
N GLN A 384 -1.71 1.22 -15.05
CA GLN A 384 -2.89 2.05 -15.24
C GLN A 384 -4.11 1.38 -14.63
N PRO A 385 -4.91 2.11 -13.84
CA PRO A 385 -6.22 1.61 -13.46
C PRO A 385 -7.09 1.55 -14.72
N LEU A 386 -7.35 0.35 -15.24
CA LEU A 386 -8.39 0.12 -16.23
C LEU A 386 -9.77 0.33 -15.61
N PHE A 387 -10.02 1.56 -15.17
CA PHE A 387 -11.29 1.98 -14.60
C PHE A 387 -12.37 2.25 -15.67
N SER A 388 -12.01 2.26 -16.95
CA SER A 388 -12.97 2.48 -18.04
C SER A 388 -13.82 1.26 -18.37
N GLY A 389 -13.43 0.05 -17.98
CA GLY A 389 -14.19 -1.17 -18.22
C GLY A 389 -15.25 -1.53 -17.16
N ARG A 390 -15.20 -0.99 -15.96
CA ARG A 390 -16.07 -1.38 -14.84
C ARG A 390 -17.56 -1.18 -15.12
N HIS A 391 -17.90 -0.12 -15.81
CA HIS A 391 -19.31 0.17 -16.13
C HIS A 391 -19.88 -0.83 -17.10
N HIS A 392 -19.09 -1.29 -18.05
CA HIS A 392 -19.51 -2.24 -19.08
C HIS A 392 -19.67 -3.66 -18.52
N GLU A 393 -18.72 -4.13 -17.71
CA GLU A 393 -18.79 -5.48 -17.10
C GLU A 393 -19.92 -5.57 -16.07
N TYR A 394 -20.12 -4.53 -15.27
CA TYR A 394 -21.25 -4.45 -14.34
C TYR A 394 -22.59 -4.39 -15.07
N GLN A 395 -22.71 -3.58 -16.14
CA GLN A 395 -23.90 -3.55 -16.97
C GLN A 395 -24.19 -4.91 -17.59
N ARG A 396 -23.17 -5.57 -18.13
CA ARG A 396 -23.28 -6.91 -18.72
C ARG A 396 -23.73 -7.96 -17.70
N LEU A 397 -23.16 -7.95 -16.50
CA LEU A 397 -23.64 -8.83 -15.42
C LEU A 397 -25.10 -8.55 -15.09
N THR A 398 -25.47 -7.28 -14.93
CA THR A 398 -26.82 -6.87 -14.57
C THR A 398 -27.81 -7.26 -15.67
N GLU A 399 -27.49 -7.04 -16.94
CA GLU A 399 -28.30 -7.45 -18.09
C GLU A 399 -28.48 -8.97 -18.15
N ASN A 400 -27.40 -9.75 -17.94
CA ASN A 400 -27.48 -11.20 -17.91
C ASN A 400 -28.34 -11.71 -16.74
N ILE A 401 -28.19 -11.13 -15.55
CA ILE A 401 -29.00 -11.51 -14.38
C ILE A 401 -30.48 -11.14 -14.62
N CYS A 402 -30.77 -9.97 -15.17
CA CYS A 402 -32.14 -9.56 -15.50
C CYS A 402 -32.77 -10.52 -16.52
N SER A 403 -32.03 -10.88 -17.58
CA SER A 403 -32.52 -11.85 -18.60
C SER A 403 -32.80 -13.22 -17.96
N LEU A 404 -31.91 -13.72 -17.10
CA LEU A 404 -32.14 -14.99 -16.40
C LEU A 404 -33.34 -14.93 -15.44
N CYS A 405 -33.56 -13.80 -14.79
CA CYS A 405 -34.74 -13.57 -13.95
C CYS A 405 -36.04 -13.57 -14.78
N GLU A 406 -36.00 -12.96 -15.97
CA GLU A 406 -37.14 -12.97 -16.90
C GLU A 406 -37.44 -14.38 -17.43
N GLU A 407 -36.41 -15.15 -17.79
CA GLU A 407 -36.54 -16.55 -18.23
C GLU A 407 -37.11 -17.45 -17.13
N LEU A 408 -36.69 -17.24 -15.88
CA LEU A 408 -37.24 -17.96 -14.72
C LEU A 408 -38.70 -17.57 -14.47
N ALA A 409 -39.02 -16.26 -14.55
CA ALA A 409 -40.38 -15.76 -14.35
C ALA A 409 -41.37 -16.23 -15.43
N GLN A 410 -40.86 -16.59 -16.63
CA GLN A 410 -41.63 -17.14 -17.74
C GLN A 410 -41.68 -18.68 -17.76
N ASP A 411 -41.13 -19.34 -16.71
CA ASP A 411 -40.99 -20.80 -16.62
C ASP A 411 -40.14 -21.44 -17.77
N ASN A 412 -39.30 -20.64 -18.44
CA ASN A 412 -38.43 -21.09 -19.51
C ASN A 412 -37.23 -21.89 -19.01
N ILE A 413 -36.81 -21.64 -17.77
CA ILE A 413 -35.70 -22.34 -17.09
C ILE A 413 -36.12 -22.80 -15.70
N SER A 414 -35.57 -23.93 -15.26
CA SER A 414 -35.81 -24.45 -13.89
C SER A 414 -35.02 -23.64 -12.86
N VAL A 415 -35.50 -23.61 -11.63
CA VAL A 415 -34.80 -22.97 -10.49
C VAL A 415 -33.34 -23.46 -10.37
N ARG A 416 -33.13 -24.78 -10.54
CA ARG A 416 -31.78 -25.37 -10.48
C ARG A 416 -30.86 -24.90 -11.62
N THR A 417 -31.43 -24.70 -12.81
CA THR A 417 -30.71 -24.16 -13.97
C THR A 417 -30.40 -22.69 -13.74
N PHE A 418 -31.33 -21.92 -13.23
CA PHE A 418 -31.16 -20.52 -12.83
C PHE A 418 -30.02 -20.34 -11.81
N GLU A 419 -30.03 -21.09 -10.71
CA GLU A 419 -28.99 -21.05 -9.69
C GLU A 419 -27.59 -21.32 -10.29
N LYS A 420 -27.50 -22.34 -11.15
CA LYS A 420 -26.25 -22.67 -11.83
C LYS A 420 -25.77 -21.53 -12.75
N LEU A 421 -26.65 -20.94 -13.53
CA LEU A 421 -26.32 -19.85 -14.46
C LEU A 421 -25.99 -18.55 -13.74
N ILE A 422 -26.70 -18.21 -12.65
CA ILE A 422 -26.35 -17.08 -11.79
C ILE A 422 -24.96 -17.26 -11.20
N TYR A 423 -24.68 -18.43 -10.63
CA TYR A 423 -23.36 -18.74 -10.08
C TYR A 423 -22.25 -18.58 -11.13
N GLN A 424 -22.46 -19.08 -12.34
CA GLN A 424 -21.50 -18.94 -13.45
C GLN A 424 -21.30 -17.47 -13.86
N ASN A 425 -22.36 -16.68 -14.03
CA ASN A 425 -22.26 -15.28 -14.42
C ASN A 425 -21.58 -14.43 -13.33
N VAL A 426 -21.91 -14.67 -12.06
CA VAL A 426 -21.25 -13.98 -10.94
C VAL A 426 -19.77 -14.37 -10.85
N THR A 427 -19.44 -15.65 -11.04
CA THR A 427 -18.05 -16.12 -11.04
C THR A 427 -17.25 -15.47 -12.17
N LEU A 428 -17.80 -15.46 -13.41
CA LEU A 428 -17.15 -14.79 -14.55
C LEU A 428 -16.92 -13.31 -14.32
N TYR A 429 -17.90 -12.63 -13.74
CA TYR A 429 -17.77 -11.21 -13.38
C TYR A 429 -16.69 -10.97 -12.30
N LEU A 430 -16.68 -11.81 -11.28
CA LEU A 430 -15.69 -11.73 -10.22
C LEU A 430 -14.28 -12.06 -10.74
N ASP A 431 -14.16 -13.03 -11.63
CA ASP A 431 -12.91 -13.35 -12.32
C ASP A 431 -12.46 -12.20 -13.23
N ALA A 432 -13.38 -11.55 -13.94
CA ALA A 432 -13.10 -10.35 -14.73
C ALA A 432 -12.65 -9.18 -13.83
N LEU A 433 -13.26 -8.99 -12.65
CA LEU A 433 -12.83 -8.00 -11.67
C LEU A 433 -11.45 -8.31 -11.09
N MET A 434 -11.15 -9.58 -10.87
CA MET A 434 -9.83 -10.04 -10.37
C MET A 434 -8.74 -9.85 -11.42
N ASN A 435 -9.05 -10.08 -12.68
CA ASN A 435 -8.13 -9.90 -13.80
C ASN A 435 -7.96 -8.43 -14.21
N GLN A 436 -8.97 -7.59 -13.97
CA GLN A 436 -8.93 -6.13 -14.21
C GLN A 436 -8.37 -5.36 -13.03
N GLU A 437 -7.34 -5.83 -12.43
CA GLU A 437 -6.58 -5.20 -11.48
C GLU A 437 -6.49 -3.73 -11.36
N SER A 438 -6.99 -3.33 -10.32
CA SER A 438 -6.60 -2.06 -9.76
C SER A 438 -6.52 -2.21 -8.27
N THR A 439 -5.57 -1.59 -7.72
CA THR A 439 -5.47 -1.13 -6.37
C THR A 439 -6.84 -0.64 -5.86
N VAL A 440 -7.79 -1.56 -5.70
CA VAL A 440 -8.87 -1.32 -4.75
C VAL A 440 -8.15 -1.25 -3.44
N SER A 441 -8.02 -0.04 -2.96
CA SER A 441 -7.59 0.21 -1.61
C SER A 441 -8.37 -0.74 -0.71
N LEU A 442 -7.69 -1.72 -0.13
CA LEU A 442 -8.22 -2.58 0.94
C LEU A 442 -8.64 -1.75 2.17
N GLN A 443 -8.73 -0.50 2.02
CA GLN A 443 -8.91 0.59 2.93
C GLN A 443 -10.39 0.94 3.13
N ASP A 444 -11.31 0.29 2.41
CA ASP A 444 -12.73 0.60 2.56
C ASP A 444 -13.28 -0.02 3.87
N LYS A 445 -14.01 0.78 4.64
CA LYS A 445 -14.76 0.36 5.84
C LYS A 445 -15.60 -0.91 5.58
N ARG A 446 -16.01 -1.13 4.34
CA ARG A 446 -16.80 -2.27 3.88
C ARG A 446 -16.04 -3.60 3.94
N LEU A 447 -14.71 -3.60 3.71
CA LEU A 447 -13.90 -4.81 3.83
C LEU A 447 -13.73 -5.23 5.29
N ARG A 448 -13.54 -4.28 6.20
CA ARG A 448 -13.58 -4.55 7.65
C ARG A 448 -14.91 -5.12 8.10
N PHE A 449 -15.99 -4.56 7.55
CA PHE A 449 -17.32 -5.06 7.80
C PHE A 449 -17.45 -6.54 7.44
N ILE A 450 -17.00 -6.96 6.25
CA ILE A 450 -17.07 -8.36 5.82
C ILE A 450 -16.20 -9.26 6.70
N GLU A 451 -15.04 -8.79 7.12
CA GLU A 451 -14.19 -9.53 8.06
C GLU A 451 -14.88 -9.70 9.42
N ASP A 452 -15.50 -8.65 9.94
CA ASP A 452 -16.26 -8.71 11.21
C ASP A 452 -17.50 -9.60 11.08
N VAL A 453 -18.18 -9.55 9.94
CA VAL A 453 -19.29 -10.45 9.61
C VAL A 453 -18.83 -11.90 9.52
N GLY A 454 -17.71 -12.15 8.85
CA GLY A 454 -17.12 -13.49 8.74
C GLY A 454 -16.78 -14.06 10.12
N LYS A 455 -16.20 -13.28 11.00
CA LYS A 455 -15.92 -13.66 12.39
C LYS A 455 -17.20 -13.94 13.18
N ALA A 456 -18.21 -13.08 13.01
CA ALA A 456 -19.49 -13.25 13.69
C ALA A 456 -20.23 -14.53 13.23
N ILE A 457 -20.18 -14.85 11.94
CA ILE A 457 -20.75 -16.09 11.38
C ILE A 457 -19.99 -17.31 11.90
N ALA A 458 -18.66 -17.28 11.89
CA ALA A 458 -17.83 -18.36 12.40
C ALA A 458 -18.13 -18.67 13.87
N VAL A 459 -18.23 -17.63 14.71
CA VAL A 459 -18.46 -17.78 16.15
C VAL A 459 -19.90 -18.23 16.48
N ASN A 460 -20.91 -17.70 15.77
CA ASN A 460 -22.31 -17.94 16.14
C ASN A 460 -22.95 -19.15 15.46
N TYR A 461 -22.39 -19.60 14.33
CA TYR A 461 -23.02 -20.64 13.50
C TYR A 461 -22.09 -21.79 13.14
N ASP A 462 -20.85 -21.79 13.65
CA ASP A 462 -19.81 -22.79 13.33
C ASP A 462 -19.58 -22.97 11.82
N LEU A 463 -19.75 -21.89 11.06
CA LEU A 463 -19.58 -21.84 9.63
C LEU A 463 -18.35 -21.00 9.31
N GLN A 464 -17.39 -21.56 8.59
CA GLN A 464 -16.26 -20.81 8.05
C GLN A 464 -16.62 -20.27 6.67
N LEU A 465 -16.66 -18.94 6.52
CA LEU A 465 -16.69 -18.33 5.20
C LEU A 465 -15.39 -18.62 4.47
N ASN A 466 -15.52 -19.07 3.22
CA ASN A 466 -14.36 -19.15 2.33
C ASN A 466 -13.78 -17.74 2.16
N VAL A 467 -12.48 -17.59 2.41
CA VAL A 467 -11.77 -16.31 2.34
C VAL A 467 -11.90 -15.67 0.95
N GLU A 468 -11.85 -16.47 -0.10
CA GLU A 468 -12.05 -16.00 -1.47
C GLU A 468 -13.44 -15.41 -1.67
N PHE A 469 -14.48 -16.07 -1.16
CA PHE A 469 -15.85 -15.56 -1.22
C PHE A 469 -16.01 -14.25 -0.45
N ALA A 470 -15.47 -14.17 0.75
CA ALA A 470 -15.50 -12.96 1.56
C ALA A 470 -14.76 -11.80 0.88
N TYR A 471 -13.60 -12.07 0.29
CA TYR A 471 -12.83 -11.07 -0.47
C TYR A 471 -13.57 -10.59 -1.72
N LEU A 472 -14.13 -11.52 -2.50
CA LEU A 472 -14.89 -11.20 -3.71
C LEU A 472 -16.17 -10.42 -3.39
N THR A 473 -16.87 -10.81 -2.34
CA THR A 473 -18.06 -10.07 -1.83
C THR A 473 -17.68 -8.66 -1.39
N GLY A 474 -16.55 -8.53 -0.69
CA GLY A 474 -16.00 -7.23 -0.30
C GLY A 474 -15.68 -6.34 -1.48
N ARG A 475 -15.04 -6.87 -2.48
CA ARG A 475 -14.76 -6.14 -3.71
C ARG A 475 -16.03 -5.75 -4.47
N TYR A 476 -16.99 -6.63 -4.55
CA TYR A 476 -18.29 -6.32 -5.13
C TYR A 476 -18.97 -5.16 -4.41
N LEU A 477 -19.08 -5.23 -3.09
CA LEU A 477 -19.67 -4.17 -2.28
C LEU A 477 -18.92 -2.83 -2.40
N THR A 478 -17.59 -2.86 -2.57
CA THR A 478 -16.80 -1.63 -2.78
C THR A 478 -16.97 -1.04 -4.17
N SER A 479 -17.39 -1.84 -5.15
CA SER A 479 -17.66 -1.40 -6.51
C SER A 479 -19.05 -0.78 -6.68
N LEU A 480 -19.97 -0.99 -5.73
CA LEU A 480 -21.30 -0.42 -5.77
C LEU A 480 -21.26 1.11 -5.56
N PRO A 481 -22.04 1.88 -6.35
CA PRO A 481 -22.15 3.32 -6.12
C PRO A 481 -22.78 3.61 -4.75
N LEU A 482 -22.32 4.65 -4.07
CA LEU A 482 -22.78 5.06 -2.74
C LEU A 482 -24.23 5.61 -2.72
N ALA A 483 -24.86 5.78 -3.87
CA ALA A 483 -26.25 6.25 -3.95
C ALA A 483 -27.18 5.07 -4.30
N PRO A 484 -28.28 4.89 -3.59
CA PRO A 484 -29.26 3.86 -3.92
C PRO A 484 -29.83 4.15 -5.32
N ARG A 485 -29.59 3.23 -6.27
CA ARG A 485 -30.32 3.20 -7.52
C ARG A 485 -31.58 2.36 -7.31
N SER A 486 -32.71 2.84 -7.76
CA SER A 486 -33.96 2.07 -7.75
C SER A 486 -33.74 0.79 -8.57
N VAL A 487 -33.79 -0.35 -7.90
CA VAL A 487 -33.81 -1.66 -8.57
C VAL A 487 -35.11 -1.78 -9.35
N ALA A 488 -35.04 -2.19 -10.62
CA ALA A 488 -36.23 -2.37 -11.45
C ALA A 488 -37.22 -3.35 -10.79
N GLU A 489 -38.50 -3.00 -10.77
CA GLU A 489 -39.61 -3.72 -10.09
C GLU A 489 -39.61 -5.25 -10.35
N PRO A 490 -39.35 -5.76 -11.58
CA PRO A 490 -39.32 -7.19 -11.82
C PRO A 490 -38.18 -7.94 -11.09
N VAL A 491 -37.02 -7.33 -10.99
CA VAL A 491 -35.86 -7.90 -10.28
C VAL A 491 -36.11 -7.95 -8.79
N ARG A 492 -36.74 -6.90 -8.26
CA ARG A 492 -37.16 -6.80 -6.85
C ARG A 492 -38.16 -7.90 -6.47
N LEU A 493 -39.16 -8.16 -7.34
CA LEU A 493 -40.15 -9.20 -7.10
C LEU A 493 -39.54 -10.61 -7.14
N VAL A 494 -38.59 -10.88 -8.01
CA VAL A 494 -37.91 -12.17 -8.09
C VAL A 494 -36.98 -12.37 -6.89
N MET A 495 -36.21 -11.35 -6.50
CA MET A 495 -35.36 -11.42 -5.30
C MET A 495 -36.19 -11.59 -4.03
N GLN A 496 -37.35 -10.90 -3.92
CA GLN A 496 -38.27 -11.07 -2.78
C GLN A 496 -38.82 -12.49 -2.71
N ARG A 497 -39.26 -13.07 -3.83
CA ARG A 497 -39.72 -14.48 -3.88
C ARG A 497 -38.61 -15.47 -3.53
N TRP A 498 -37.38 -15.20 -3.97
CA TRP A 498 -36.23 -16.03 -3.66
C TRP A 498 -35.85 -15.96 -2.17
N LEU A 499 -35.87 -14.77 -1.58
CA LEU A 499 -35.70 -14.56 -0.15
C LEU A 499 -36.82 -15.24 0.66
N ASP A 500 -38.07 -15.12 0.22
CA ASP A 500 -39.23 -15.76 0.86
C ASP A 500 -39.19 -17.29 0.75
N SER A 501 -38.63 -17.85 -0.34
CA SER A 501 -38.48 -19.29 -0.56
C SER A 501 -37.29 -19.92 0.19
N SER A 502 -36.27 -19.14 0.46
CA SER A 502 -35.08 -19.56 1.24
C SER A 502 -35.27 -19.36 2.75
N ALA A 503 -36.52 -19.15 3.18
CA ALA A 503 -36.89 -18.79 4.53
C ALA A 503 -36.41 -19.75 5.61
N GLY A 504 -35.67 -19.26 6.53
CA GLY A 504 -35.35 -19.89 7.79
C GLY A 504 -34.06 -19.38 8.42
N LEU A 505 -32.94 -20.00 8.13
CA LEU A 505 -31.66 -19.70 8.80
C LEU A 505 -30.93 -18.54 8.11
N ALA A 506 -30.87 -18.54 6.77
CA ALA A 506 -30.16 -17.53 6.00
C ALA A 506 -30.78 -16.12 6.18
N GLN A 507 -32.11 -16.03 6.20
CA GLN A 507 -32.81 -14.75 6.41
C GLN A 507 -32.56 -14.21 7.82
N ARG A 508 -32.63 -15.06 8.86
CA ARG A 508 -32.34 -14.65 10.25
C ARG A 508 -30.89 -14.22 10.44
N ILE A 509 -29.97 -14.85 9.73
CA ILE A 509 -28.55 -14.46 9.72
C ILE A 509 -28.40 -13.09 9.04
N ALA A 510 -29.02 -12.91 7.87
CA ALA A 510 -28.97 -11.65 7.14
C ALA A 510 -29.57 -10.47 7.93
N GLU A 511 -30.74 -10.66 8.55
CA GLU A 511 -31.38 -9.63 9.38
C GLU A 511 -30.53 -9.23 10.60
N LYS A 512 -29.98 -10.22 11.34
CA LYS A 512 -29.09 -9.93 12.47
C LYS A 512 -27.80 -9.25 12.05
N LEU A 513 -27.22 -9.64 10.91
CA LEU A 513 -26.03 -9.01 10.39
C LEU A 513 -26.28 -7.56 10.00
N LEU A 514 -27.42 -7.27 9.41
CA LEU A 514 -27.83 -5.90 9.02
C LEU A 514 -28.08 -5.00 10.23
N ASP A 515 -28.68 -5.52 11.28
CA ASP A 515 -28.85 -4.77 12.53
C ASP A 515 -27.50 -4.41 13.18
N VAL A 516 -26.55 -5.33 13.18
CA VAL A 516 -25.18 -5.09 13.67
C VAL A 516 -24.49 -4.03 12.82
N VAL A 517 -24.67 -4.07 11.50
CA VAL A 517 -24.08 -3.13 10.54
C VAL A 517 -24.65 -1.74 10.71
N ASN A 518 -25.97 -1.62 10.69
CA ASN A 518 -26.63 -0.33 10.84
C ASN A 518 -26.25 0.34 12.18
N ASN A 519 -26.16 -0.44 13.26
CA ASN A 519 -25.80 0.09 14.57
C ASN A 519 -24.31 0.41 14.74
N LYS A 520 -23.41 -0.35 14.10
CA LYS A 520 -21.95 -0.21 14.32
C LYS A 520 -21.30 0.80 13.36
N TYR A 521 -21.86 0.94 12.15
CA TYR A 521 -21.23 1.73 11.08
C TYR A 521 -22.06 2.93 10.62
N ASP A 522 -23.20 3.19 11.25
CA ASP A 522 -24.12 4.29 10.90
C ASP A 522 -24.51 4.28 9.40
N LEU A 523 -24.72 3.07 8.86
CA LEU A 523 -25.11 2.82 7.49
C LEU A 523 -26.62 2.55 7.48
N LEU A 524 -27.38 3.49 6.94
CA LEU A 524 -28.79 3.28 6.58
C LEU A 524 -28.85 2.40 5.32
N ILE A 525 -28.76 1.09 5.50
CA ILE A 525 -29.05 0.13 4.43
C ILE A 525 -30.55 -0.10 4.46
N ASP A 526 -31.25 0.32 3.41
CA ASP A 526 -32.69 0.11 3.29
C ASP A 526 -33.01 -1.38 3.21
N THR A 527 -34.18 -1.76 3.68
CA THR A 527 -34.70 -3.14 3.68
C THR A 527 -34.73 -3.79 2.30
N LEU A 528 -34.56 -3.01 1.24
CA LEU A 528 -34.56 -3.44 -0.16
C LEU A 528 -33.15 -3.71 -0.72
N ASP A 529 -32.13 -3.19 -0.09
CA ASP A 529 -30.72 -3.53 -0.41
C ASP A 529 -30.29 -4.79 0.37
N ARG A 530 -31.21 -5.37 1.13
CA ARG A 530 -31.07 -6.63 1.86
C ARG A 530 -31.25 -7.82 0.92
#